data_947628ce8c476e31bec516890da48a83
#
_entry.id   947628ce8c476e31bec516890da48a83
#
_cell.length_a   1.000
_cell.length_b   1.000
_cell.length_c   1.000
_cell.angle_alpha   90.00
_cell.angle_beta   90.00
_cell.angle_gamma   90.00
#
_symmetry.space_group_name_H-M   'P 1'
#
loop_
_entity.id
_entity.type
_entity.pdbx_description
1 polymer ?
#
loop_
_entity_poly.entity_id
_entity_poly.type
_entity_poly.pdbx_seq_one_letter_code
_entity_poly.pdbx_strand_id
1 'polypeptide(L)'
;MLLKMAFRNLFRQRRRSLLTGLSMGGGYMLFVFSMSLLEGSWGNIVDIFTGDRVGHIQIHQLDYRATPKAHRVIKDTNRLEKFLSEQKDVRSYAPRIFSAGLAYATDKSVPAPIIGVDVLAEPTVTRLHDKVSAGTYFTASTDSEGYYEAMIGLSLARALDLDIGDELVLVGQAADGSIANDIFR
;
A
#
# COMPACT_ATOMS: atom_id res chain seq x y z
N MET A 1 9.67 -61.19 -10.72
CA MET A 1 11.06 -61.41 -11.15
C MET A 1 11.73 -60.12 -11.63
N LEU A 2 11.12 -59.34 -12.49
CA LEU A 2 11.67 -58.09 -13.07
C LEU A 2 12.09 -57.04 -12.03
N LEU A 3 11.27 -56.78 -10.98
CA LEU A 3 11.58 -55.82 -9.92
C LEU A 3 12.85 -56.18 -9.14
N LYS A 4 13.06 -57.47 -8.85
CA LYS A 4 14.26 -57.98 -8.14
C LYS A 4 15.51 -57.81 -8.99
N MET A 5 15.41 -57.99 -10.31
CA MET A 5 16.50 -57.78 -11.27
C MET A 5 16.81 -56.28 -11.41
N ALA A 6 15.80 -55.43 -11.49
CA ALA A 6 15.95 -53.96 -11.57
C ALA A 6 16.67 -53.41 -10.31
N PHE A 7 16.26 -53.87 -9.12
CA PHE A 7 16.88 -53.46 -7.85
C PHE A 7 18.36 -53.90 -7.77
N ARG A 8 18.67 -55.14 -8.20
CA ARG A 8 20.04 -55.64 -8.23
C ARG A 8 20.92 -54.91 -9.25
N ASN A 9 20.36 -54.44 -10.34
CA ASN A 9 21.08 -53.63 -11.34
C ASN A 9 21.40 -52.21 -10.83
N LEU A 10 20.50 -51.60 -10.07
CA LEU A 10 20.72 -50.31 -9.41
C LEU A 10 21.96 -50.35 -8.49
N PHE A 11 22.11 -51.40 -7.69
CA PHE A 11 23.24 -51.53 -6.78
C PHE A 11 24.53 -51.96 -7.45
N ARG A 12 24.46 -52.58 -8.63
CA ARG A 12 25.64 -52.97 -9.41
C ARG A 12 26.34 -51.78 -10.05
N GLN A 13 25.60 -50.71 -10.41
CA GLN A 13 26.15 -49.46 -10.99
C GLN A 13 25.98 -48.27 -10.03
N ARG A 14 26.47 -48.41 -8.79
CA ARG A 14 26.24 -47.42 -7.68
C ARG A 14 26.56 -45.98 -8.06
N ARG A 15 27.70 -45.73 -8.73
CA ARG A 15 28.10 -44.36 -9.11
C ARG A 15 27.10 -43.72 -10.08
N ARG A 16 26.66 -44.47 -11.08
CA ARG A 16 25.70 -43.97 -12.08
C ARG A 16 24.31 -43.72 -11.45
N SER A 17 23.84 -44.69 -10.66
CA SER A 17 22.56 -44.59 -9.96
C SER A 17 22.54 -43.43 -8.96
N LEU A 18 23.65 -43.25 -8.22
CA LEU A 18 23.80 -42.13 -7.27
C LEU A 18 23.83 -40.77 -7.96
N LEU A 19 24.59 -40.62 -9.04
CA LEU A 19 24.63 -39.37 -9.81
C LEU A 19 23.29 -39.03 -10.41
N THR A 20 22.59 -40.01 -11.00
CA THR A 20 21.24 -39.79 -11.54
C THR A 20 20.24 -39.45 -10.44
N GLY A 21 20.29 -40.16 -9.32
CA GLY A 21 19.42 -39.88 -8.16
C GLY A 21 19.66 -38.50 -7.55
N LEU A 22 20.92 -38.10 -7.37
CA LEU A 22 21.29 -36.76 -6.90
C LEU A 22 20.87 -35.67 -7.88
N SER A 23 21.04 -35.88 -9.19
CA SER A 23 20.64 -34.95 -10.23
C SER A 23 19.12 -34.73 -10.24
N MET A 24 18.34 -35.82 -10.23
CA MET A 24 16.88 -35.75 -10.19
C MET A 24 16.35 -35.22 -8.86
N GLY A 25 16.87 -35.73 -7.73
CA GLY A 25 16.50 -35.30 -6.40
C GLY A 25 16.87 -33.84 -6.13
N GLY A 26 18.08 -33.44 -6.53
CA GLY A 26 18.53 -32.04 -6.42
C GLY A 26 17.71 -31.11 -7.29
N GLY A 27 17.43 -31.51 -8.54
CA GLY A 27 16.54 -30.72 -9.41
C GLY A 27 15.14 -30.57 -8.85
N TYR A 28 14.56 -31.64 -8.32
CA TYR A 28 13.24 -31.58 -7.68
C TYR A 28 13.25 -30.72 -6.42
N MET A 29 14.28 -30.86 -5.58
CA MET A 29 14.42 -30.02 -4.38
C MET A 29 14.51 -28.52 -4.72
N LEU A 30 15.31 -28.16 -5.73
CA LEU A 30 15.41 -26.78 -6.20
C LEU A 30 14.08 -26.27 -6.77
N PHE A 31 13.36 -27.12 -7.50
CA PHE A 31 12.04 -26.76 -8.02
C PHE A 31 11.04 -26.48 -6.90
N VAL A 32 10.93 -27.38 -5.91
CA VAL A 32 10.03 -27.19 -4.76
C VAL A 32 10.41 -25.96 -3.96
N PHE A 33 11.71 -25.76 -3.71
CA PHE A 33 12.20 -24.56 -3.03
C PHE A 33 11.84 -23.26 -3.78
N SER A 34 12.04 -23.25 -5.10
CA SER A 34 11.68 -22.09 -5.93
C SER A 34 10.19 -21.81 -5.92
N MET A 35 9.35 -22.83 -5.98
CA MET A 35 7.89 -22.67 -5.88
C MET A 35 7.45 -22.16 -4.52
N SER A 36 8.07 -22.66 -3.44
CA SER A 36 7.77 -22.18 -2.08
C SER A 36 8.16 -20.71 -1.87
N LEU A 37 9.31 -20.29 -2.42
CA LEU A 37 9.72 -18.88 -2.40
C LEU A 37 8.74 -18.00 -3.18
N LEU A 38 8.32 -18.45 -4.35
CA LEU A 38 7.37 -17.70 -5.19
C LEU A 38 6.04 -17.53 -4.48
N GLU A 39 5.47 -18.60 -3.92
CA GLU A 39 4.20 -18.57 -3.19
C GLU A 39 4.28 -17.65 -1.97
N GLY A 40 5.34 -17.78 -1.15
CA GLY A 40 5.57 -16.90 0.00
C GLY A 40 5.76 -15.44 -0.38
N SER A 41 6.42 -15.18 -1.51
CA SER A 41 6.60 -13.80 -2.01
C SER A 41 5.29 -13.17 -2.46
N TRP A 42 4.44 -13.90 -3.16
CA TRP A 42 3.13 -13.40 -3.60
C TRP A 42 2.22 -13.05 -2.43
N GLY A 43 2.13 -13.93 -1.43
CA GLY A 43 1.36 -13.66 -0.21
C GLY A 43 1.82 -12.38 0.50
N ASN A 44 3.11 -12.22 0.66
CA ASN A 44 3.70 -11.04 1.29
C ASN A 44 3.48 -9.75 0.47
N ILE A 45 3.61 -9.80 -0.85
CA ILE A 45 3.33 -8.67 -1.74
C ILE A 45 1.88 -8.22 -1.61
N VAL A 46 0.93 -9.16 -1.69
CA VAL A 46 -0.49 -8.84 -1.53
C VAL A 46 -0.76 -8.21 -0.17
N ASP A 47 -0.24 -8.79 0.92
CA ASP A 47 -0.43 -8.27 2.28
C ASP A 47 0.16 -6.87 2.47
N ILE A 48 1.35 -6.61 1.92
CA ILE A 48 1.96 -5.27 1.94
C ILE A 48 1.09 -4.26 1.18
N PHE A 49 0.67 -4.58 -0.04
CA PHE A 49 -0.12 -3.64 -0.84
C PHE A 49 -1.50 -3.36 -0.24
N THR A 50 -2.18 -4.41 0.20
CA THR A 50 -3.53 -4.27 0.79
C THR A 50 -3.49 -3.68 2.18
N GLY A 51 -2.56 -4.10 3.01
CA GLY A 51 -2.44 -3.62 4.39
C GLY A 51 -1.80 -2.24 4.52
N ASP A 52 -0.88 -1.85 3.63
CA ASP A 52 -0.14 -0.60 3.80
C ASP A 52 -0.74 0.57 3.00
N ARG A 53 -1.44 0.30 1.89
CA ARG A 53 -1.83 1.39 0.97
C ARG A 53 -3.28 1.41 0.52
N VAL A 54 -3.80 0.30 0.03
CA VAL A 54 -5.01 0.36 -0.82
C VAL A 54 -6.23 -0.33 -0.23
N GLY A 55 -6.07 -1.11 0.84
CA GLY A 55 -7.13 -2.01 1.31
C GLY A 55 -7.36 -3.18 0.32
N HIS A 56 -8.25 -4.09 0.66
CA HIS A 56 -8.58 -5.24 -0.18
C HIS A 56 -9.52 -4.88 -1.33
N ILE A 57 -10.43 -3.93 -1.11
CA ILE A 57 -11.43 -3.50 -2.07
C ILE A 57 -11.49 -1.98 -2.06
N GLN A 58 -11.60 -1.38 -3.24
CA GLN A 58 -11.80 0.05 -3.41
C GLN A 58 -13.11 0.32 -4.13
N ILE A 59 -13.87 1.28 -3.63
CA ILE A 59 -15.09 1.74 -4.25
C ILE A 59 -14.87 3.15 -4.76
N HIS A 60 -15.08 3.36 -6.05
CA HIS A 60 -14.90 4.65 -6.69
C HIS A 60 -16.18 5.09 -7.39
N GLN A 61 -16.30 6.40 -7.62
CA GLN A 61 -17.31 6.93 -8.53
C GLN A 61 -17.13 6.34 -9.93
N LEU A 62 -18.24 6.12 -10.65
CA LEU A 62 -18.20 5.62 -12.03
C LEU A 62 -17.25 6.47 -12.89
N ASP A 63 -16.47 5.80 -13.74
CA ASP A 63 -15.44 6.38 -14.61
C ASP A 63 -14.25 7.07 -13.93
N TYR A 64 -14.14 7.07 -12.61
CA TYR A 64 -13.00 7.63 -11.90
C TYR A 64 -11.68 6.97 -12.34
N ARG A 65 -11.64 5.63 -12.45
CA ARG A 65 -10.42 4.91 -12.86
C ARG A 65 -9.95 5.22 -14.27
N ALA A 66 -10.89 5.51 -15.18
CA ALA A 66 -10.55 5.86 -16.56
C ALA A 66 -10.00 7.29 -16.68
N THR A 67 -10.52 8.20 -15.87
CA THR A 67 -10.10 9.61 -15.86
C THR A 67 -10.14 10.14 -14.42
N PRO A 68 -9.06 9.95 -13.64
CA PRO A 68 -9.00 10.46 -12.28
C PRO A 68 -9.07 11.99 -12.26
N LYS A 69 -10.08 12.53 -11.60
CA LYS A 69 -10.27 13.97 -11.42
C LYS A 69 -10.79 14.24 -10.01
N ALA A 70 -10.32 15.32 -9.38
CA ALA A 70 -10.68 15.68 -8.01
C ALA A 70 -12.19 15.85 -7.77
N HIS A 71 -12.94 16.29 -8.79
CA HIS A 71 -14.40 16.47 -8.70
C HIS A 71 -15.22 15.19 -8.87
N ARG A 72 -14.60 14.06 -9.23
CA ARG A 72 -15.29 12.77 -9.34
C ARG A 72 -15.33 12.06 -7.99
N VAL A 73 -16.16 12.59 -7.11
CA VAL A 73 -16.35 12.07 -5.75
C VAL A 73 -17.66 11.29 -5.63
N ILE A 74 -17.71 10.36 -4.70
CA ILE A 74 -18.96 9.68 -4.31
C ILE A 74 -19.81 10.70 -3.56
N LYS A 75 -20.99 11.04 -4.10
CA LYS A 75 -21.83 12.13 -3.57
C LYS A 75 -22.59 11.74 -2.30
N ASP A 76 -22.96 10.48 -2.16
CA ASP A 76 -23.75 9.98 -1.03
C ASP A 76 -22.91 8.98 -0.21
N THR A 77 -21.97 9.51 0.54
CA THR A 77 -21.09 8.71 1.41
C THR A 77 -21.87 8.09 2.56
N ASN A 78 -22.84 8.79 3.15
CA ASN A 78 -23.63 8.28 4.27
C ASN A 78 -24.41 7.03 3.92
N ARG A 79 -25.00 6.98 2.71
CA ARG A 79 -25.70 5.80 2.22
C ARG A 79 -24.75 4.63 1.98
N LEU A 80 -23.58 4.92 1.43
CA LEU A 80 -22.56 3.90 1.21
C LEU A 80 -22.02 3.34 2.52
N GLU A 81 -21.73 4.20 3.48
CA GLU A 81 -21.24 3.81 4.81
C GLU A 81 -22.26 2.95 5.55
N LYS A 82 -23.53 3.35 5.51
CA LYS A 82 -24.61 2.52 6.07
C LYS A 82 -24.69 1.15 5.40
N PHE A 83 -24.60 1.10 4.08
CA PHE A 83 -24.59 -0.16 3.34
C PHE A 83 -23.41 -1.04 3.73
N LEU A 84 -22.20 -0.46 3.83
CA LEU A 84 -20.99 -1.20 4.21
C LEU A 84 -21.06 -1.72 5.64
N SER A 85 -21.60 -0.94 6.58
CA SER A 85 -21.74 -1.35 7.99
C SER A 85 -22.73 -2.52 8.19
N GLU A 86 -23.67 -2.71 7.26
CA GLU A 86 -24.61 -3.81 7.29
C GLU A 86 -24.05 -5.12 6.70
N GLN A 87 -22.91 -5.06 6.00
CA GLN A 87 -22.29 -6.24 5.38
C GLN A 87 -21.41 -7.00 6.40
N LYS A 88 -21.72 -8.27 6.63
CA LYS A 88 -20.99 -9.12 7.59
C LYS A 88 -19.54 -9.42 7.17
N ASP A 89 -19.28 -9.38 5.87
CA ASP A 89 -17.96 -9.69 5.30
C ASP A 89 -17.04 -8.45 5.21
N VAL A 90 -17.56 -7.25 5.52
CA VAL A 90 -16.79 -6.02 5.59
C VAL A 90 -16.31 -5.81 7.03
N ARG A 91 -15.02 -5.92 7.24
CA ARG A 91 -14.40 -5.73 8.55
C ARG A 91 -14.31 -4.27 8.97
N SER A 92 -13.87 -3.43 8.04
CA SER A 92 -13.69 -1.98 8.25
C SER A 92 -13.63 -1.27 6.90
N TYR A 93 -13.88 0.02 6.92
CA TYR A 93 -13.77 0.89 5.75
C TYR A 93 -13.28 2.28 6.18
N ALA A 94 -12.61 2.98 5.27
CA ALA A 94 -12.15 4.35 5.49
C ALA A 94 -12.36 5.17 4.21
N PRO A 95 -12.99 6.36 4.30
CA PRO A 95 -13.09 7.27 3.18
C PRO A 95 -11.73 7.91 2.90
N ARG A 96 -11.42 8.11 1.61
CA ARG A 96 -10.22 8.82 1.17
C ARG A 96 -10.55 9.77 0.03
N ILE A 97 -9.85 10.89 -0.01
CA ILE A 97 -9.87 11.84 -1.11
C ILE A 97 -8.50 11.86 -1.77
N PHE A 98 -8.48 11.70 -3.09
CA PHE A 98 -7.25 11.76 -3.86
C PHE A 98 -7.22 13.03 -4.69
N SER A 99 -6.15 13.79 -4.57
CA SER A 99 -5.87 14.97 -5.35
C SER A 99 -4.39 15.02 -5.72
N ALA A 100 -4.02 15.96 -6.55
CA ALA A 100 -2.64 16.27 -6.86
C ALA A 100 -2.46 17.78 -6.81
N GLY A 101 -1.29 18.21 -6.37
CA GLY A 101 -0.98 19.62 -6.23
C GLY A 101 0.51 19.87 -6.18
N LEU A 102 0.83 21.10 -5.81
CA LEU A 102 2.20 21.51 -5.52
C LEU A 102 2.35 21.68 -4.01
N ALA A 103 3.38 21.06 -3.48
CA ALA A 103 3.84 21.24 -2.12
C ALA A 103 4.92 22.32 -2.10
N TYR A 104 4.75 23.34 -1.28
CA TYR A 104 5.68 24.45 -1.12
C TYR A 104 6.23 24.49 0.29
N ALA A 105 7.52 24.79 0.39
CA ALA A 105 8.17 25.15 1.64
C ALA A 105 9.30 26.13 1.34
N THR A 106 9.32 27.24 2.06
CA THR A 106 10.31 28.32 1.92
C THR A 106 10.42 28.83 0.47
N ASP A 107 11.38 28.34 -0.30
CA ASP A 107 11.70 28.76 -1.67
C ASP A 107 11.58 27.60 -2.69
N LYS A 108 11.18 26.40 -2.23
CA LYS A 108 11.11 25.19 -3.04
C LYS A 108 9.66 24.76 -3.28
N SER A 109 9.43 24.18 -4.45
CA SER A 109 8.14 23.58 -4.77
C SER A 109 8.32 22.24 -5.48
N VAL A 110 7.50 21.25 -5.11
CA VAL A 110 7.54 19.90 -5.68
C VAL A 110 6.12 19.43 -5.95
N PRO A 111 5.84 18.87 -7.14
CA PRO A 111 4.58 18.21 -7.40
C PRO A 111 4.39 17.02 -6.44
N ALA A 112 3.25 16.97 -5.77
CA ALA A 112 2.96 15.91 -4.81
C ALA A 112 1.53 15.39 -4.96
N PRO A 113 1.32 14.06 -4.85
CA PRO A 113 -0.01 13.52 -4.65
C PRO A 113 -0.49 13.90 -3.24
N ILE A 114 -1.75 14.32 -3.14
CA ILE A 114 -2.41 14.70 -1.89
C ILE A 114 -3.46 13.63 -1.60
N ILE A 115 -3.41 13.05 -0.42
CA ILE A 115 -4.37 12.04 0.03
C ILE A 115 -4.98 12.53 1.33
N GLY A 116 -6.26 12.91 1.28
CA GLY A 116 -7.04 13.16 2.48
C GLY A 116 -7.58 11.87 3.05
N VAL A 117 -7.42 11.65 4.34
CA VAL A 117 -7.84 10.44 5.05
C VAL A 117 -8.67 10.79 6.27
N ASP A 118 -9.56 9.89 6.66
CA ASP A 118 -10.20 9.96 7.97
C ASP A 118 -9.24 9.41 9.02
N VAL A 119 -8.80 10.26 9.93
CA VAL A 119 -7.76 9.95 10.93
C VAL A 119 -8.17 8.80 11.85
N LEU A 120 -9.47 8.65 12.16
CA LEU A 120 -9.97 7.63 13.06
C LEU A 120 -10.26 6.31 12.32
N ALA A 121 -10.75 6.39 11.10
CA ALA A 121 -11.09 5.21 10.30
C ALA A 121 -9.87 4.57 9.64
N GLU A 122 -8.91 5.36 9.18
CA GLU A 122 -7.73 4.91 8.45
C GLU A 122 -6.92 3.80 9.16
N PRO A 123 -6.61 3.89 10.47
CA PRO A 123 -5.88 2.86 11.20
C PRO A 123 -6.61 1.51 11.29
N THR A 124 -7.93 1.48 11.07
CA THR A 124 -8.70 0.23 11.05
C THR A 124 -8.58 -0.52 9.73
N VAL A 125 -8.17 0.16 8.66
CA VAL A 125 -8.09 -0.39 7.30
C VAL A 125 -6.65 -0.61 6.86
N THR A 126 -5.75 0.32 7.18
CA THR A 126 -4.35 0.23 6.80
C THR A 126 -3.39 0.44 7.96
N ARG A 127 -2.14 0.05 7.74
CA ARG A 127 -1.02 0.24 8.68
C ARG A 127 -0.25 1.53 8.41
N LEU A 128 -0.93 2.57 7.92
CA LEU A 128 -0.29 3.86 7.60
C LEU A 128 0.35 4.48 8.85
N HIS A 129 -0.32 4.37 10.00
CA HIS A 129 0.17 4.87 11.28
C HIS A 129 1.47 4.19 11.74
N ASP A 130 1.73 2.93 11.35
CA ASP A 130 2.98 2.21 11.67
C ASP A 130 4.17 2.69 10.81
N LYS A 131 3.91 3.47 9.76
CA LYS A 131 4.95 3.96 8.85
C LYS A 131 5.58 5.27 9.29
N VAL A 132 5.13 5.85 10.37
CA VAL A 132 5.71 7.06 10.94
C VAL A 132 7.11 6.73 11.44
N SER A 133 8.12 7.30 10.79
CA SER A 133 9.54 7.10 11.16
C SER A 133 10.08 8.22 12.03
N ALA A 134 9.44 9.39 12.02
CA ALA A 134 9.78 10.56 12.83
C ALA A 134 8.50 11.36 13.11
N GLY A 135 8.37 11.94 14.29
CA GLY A 135 7.16 12.61 14.73
C GLY A 135 6.09 11.65 15.25
N THR A 136 4.84 12.06 15.13
CA THR A 136 3.66 11.32 15.56
C THR A 136 2.66 11.18 14.42
N TYR A 137 1.76 10.20 14.51
CA TYR A 137 0.63 10.13 13.60
C TYR A 137 -0.30 11.32 13.86
N PHE A 138 -0.77 11.97 12.81
CA PHE A 138 -1.58 13.19 12.88
C PHE A 138 -2.95 12.96 13.55
N THR A 139 -3.50 14.03 14.13
CA THR A 139 -4.79 14.03 14.80
C THR A 139 -5.88 14.67 13.94
N ALA A 140 -7.14 14.50 14.33
CA ALA A 140 -8.27 15.15 13.65
C ALA A 140 -8.45 16.63 14.03
N SER A 141 -7.73 17.09 15.04
CA SER A 141 -7.79 18.47 15.54
C SER A 141 -6.70 19.32 14.92
N THR A 142 -6.95 20.61 14.85
CA THR A 142 -5.93 21.62 14.53
C THR A 142 -5.01 21.86 15.72
N ASP A 143 -3.82 22.33 15.46
CA ASP A 143 -2.88 22.81 16.47
C ASP A 143 -3.38 24.11 17.15
N SER A 144 -2.58 24.70 18.05
CA SER A 144 -2.90 25.94 18.76
C SER A 144 -3.00 27.16 17.86
N GLU A 145 -2.46 27.10 16.65
CA GLU A 145 -2.48 28.16 15.63
C GLU A 145 -3.55 27.94 14.56
N GLY A 146 -4.27 26.81 14.63
CA GLY A 146 -5.38 26.49 13.73
C GLY A 146 -4.97 25.71 12.50
N TYR A 147 -3.73 25.21 12.40
CA TYR A 147 -3.26 24.41 11.29
C TYR A 147 -3.57 22.92 11.49
N TYR A 148 -3.92 22.26 10.40
CA TYR A 148 -4.01 20.79 10.38
C TYR A 148 -2.63 20.16 10.24
N GLU A 149 -2.46 19.03 10.90
CA GLU A 149 -1.24 18.23 10.78
C GLU A 149 -1.20 17.47 9.46
N ALA A 150 0.00 17.31 8.89
CA ALA A 150 0.22 16.53 7.69
C ALA A 150 1.36 15.53 7.87
N MET A 151 1.17 14.34 7.32
CA MET A 151 2.23 13.35 7.21
C MET A 151 2.81 13.36 5.79
N ILE A 152 4.11 13.54 5.67
CA ILE A 152 4.80 13.61 4.39
C ILE A 152 5.82 12.49 4.24
N GLY A 153 6.02 12.05 3.00
CA GLY A 153 7.06 11.06 2.72
C GLY A 153 8.46 11.64 2.91
N LEU A 154 9.38 10.84 3.43
CA LEU A 154 10.77 11.25 3.68
C LEU A 154 11.47 11.86 2.44
N SER A 155 11.14 11.38 1.24
CA SER A 155 11.69 11.95 0.00
C SER A 155 11.18 13.36 -0.27
N LEU A 156 9.90 13.64 0.05
CA LEU A 156 9.33 14.98 -0.09
C LEU A 156 9.90 15.93 0.97
N ALA A 157 10.01 15.49 2.22
CA ALA A 157 10.65 16.25 3.29
C ALA A 157 12.06 16.69 2.91
N ARG A 158 12.88 15.77 2.42
CA ARG A 158 14.24 16.07 1.94
C ARG A 158 14.28 17.00 0.73
N ALA A 159 13.34 16.86 -0.20
CA ALA A 159 13.28 17.70 -1.39
C ALA A 159 12.93 19.16 -1.06
N LEU A 160 12.06 19.34 -0.09
CA LEU A 160 11.60 20.65 0.38
C LEU A 160 12.43 21.19 1.56
N ASP A 161 13.36 20.39 2.12
CA ASP A 161 14.18 20.73 3.28
C ASP A 161 13.34 21.06 4.52
N LEU A 162 12.35 20.18 4.78
CA LEU A 162 11.40 20.29 5.88
C LEU A 162 11.79 19.37 7.04
N ASP A 163 11.72 19.92 8.23
CA ASP A 163 11.77 19.21 9.50
C ASP A 163 10.36 19.09 10.13
N ILE A 164 10.27 18.34 11.23
CA ILE A 164 9.00 18.17 11.96
C ILE A 164 8.61 19.50 12.61
N GLY A 165 7.38 19.92 12.36
CA GLY A 165 6.82 21.17 12.86
C GLY A 165 6.99 22.36 11.93
N ASP A 166 7.62 22.17 10.76
CA ASP A 166 7.69 23.22 9.74
C ASP A 166 6.37 23.34 8.97
N GLU A 167 6.17 24.49 8.36
CA GLU A 167 5.00 24.81 7.58
C GLU A 167 5.10 24.25 6.16
N LEU A 168 4.09 23.51 5.77
CA LEU A 168 3.90 22.99 4.42
C LEU A 168 2.67 23.63 3.77
N VAL A 169 2.88 24.36 2.69
CA VAL A 169 1.79 24.92 1.89
C VAL A 169 1.44 23.96 0.77
N LEU A 170 0.19 23.54 0.71
CA LEU A 170 -0.34 22.73 -0.40
C LEU A 170 -1.21 23.60 -1.30
N VAL A 171 -0.92 23.56 -2.59
CA VAL A 171 -1.71 24.22 -3.62
C VAL A 171 -2.23 23.18 -4.59
N GLY A 172 -3.54 23.07 -4.70
CA GLY A 172 -4.18 22.07 -5.53
C GLY A 172 -5.43 22.57 -6.22
N GLN A 173 -6.10 21.70 -6.95
CA GLN A 173 -7.38 21.98 -7.56
C GLN A 173 -8.51 21.52 -6.63
N ALA A 174 -9.41 22.43 -6.30
CA ALA A 174 -10.63 22.13 -5.59
C ALA A 174 -11.63 21.35 -6.46
N ALA A 175 -12.66 20.79 -5.84
CA ALA A 175 -13.68 20.00 -6.51
C ALA A 175 -14.50 20.79 -7.57
N ASP A 176 -14.60 22.11 -7.42
CA ASP A 176 -15.26 23.01 -8.36
C ASP A 176 -14.35 23.50 -9.51
N GLY A 177 -13.07 23.08 -9.48
CA GLY A 177 -12.06 23.46 -10.47
C GLY A 177 -11.26 24.73 -10.13
N SER A 178 -11.59 25.42 -9.04
CA SER A 178 -10.82 26.56 -8.55
C SER A 178 -9.46 26.12 -7.98
N ILE A 179 -8.57 27.08 -7.79
CA ILE A 179 -7.31 26.85 -7.08
C ILE A 179 -7.60 26.96 -5.59
N ALA A 180 -7.24 25.95 -4.84
CA ALA A 180 -7.28 25.92 -3.40
C ALA A 180 -5.85 25.82 -2.83
N ASN A 181 -5.59 26.56 -1.76
CA ASN A 181 -4.35 26.44 -1.00
C ASN A 181 -4.69 26.37 0.49
N ASP A 182 -3.87 25.64 1.20
CA ASP A 182 -3.95 25.54 2.65
C ASP A 182 -2.57 25.28 3.24
N ILE A 183 -2.41 25.57 4.54
CA ILE A 183 -1.16 25.42 5.28
C ILE A 183 -1.33 24.28 6.28
N PHE A 184 -0.36 23.41 6.31
CA PHE A 184 -0.27 22.26 7.20
C PHE A 184 1.04 22.32 8.00
N ARG A 185 1.05 21.62 9.12
CA ARG A 185 2.25 21.52 9.94
C ARG A 185 2.55 20.09 10.37
#